data_1a7992c18976867689cce20c41182667
#
_entry.id   1a7992c18976867689cce20c41182667
#
_cell.length_a   1.000
_cell.length_b   1.000
_cell.length_c   1.000
_cell.angle_alpha   90.00
_cell.angle_beta   90.00
_cell.angle_gamma   90.00
#
_symmetry.space_group_name_H-M   'P 1'
#
loop_
_entity.id
_entity.type
_entity.pdbx_description
1 polymer ?
#
loop_
_entity_poly.entity_id
_entity_poly.type
_entity_poly.pdbx_seq_one_letter_code
_entity_poly.pdbx_strand_id
1 'polypeptide(L)'
;IILGWSPSGVCVACGEGRRPVVAKEYTPAGGVGNESYRRDMDDARDDLVAGRPKFQEMPLGRADMTATITGYACACPDTTAPTRPAVVLDPFAGTGTVPAVAHILGRHGIGIDLSADYLRLAEWRCNDPGLRAKVLRVDKPKAVPDGQLDIFGGEAA
;
A
#
# COMPACT_ATOMS: atom_id res chain seq x y z
N ILE A 1 -2.14 -3.29 6.38
CA ILE A 1 -3.39 -2.67 6.88
C ILE A 1 -3.30 -1.14 6.78
N ILE A 2 -2.35 -0.44 7.44
CA ILE A 2 -2.27 1.03 7.46
C ILE A 2 -2.25 1.65 6.05
N LEU A 3 -1.47 1.11 5.11
CA LEU A 3 -1.40 1.62 3.74
C LEU A 3 -2.71 1.49 2.96
N GLY A 4 -3.52 0.48 3.29
CA GLY A 4 -4.79 0.23 2.59
C GLY A 4 -5.98 1.00 3.16
N TRP A 5 -5.96 1.35 4.44
CA TRP A 5 -7.11 1.92 5.15
C TRP A 5 -6.92 3.37 5.60
N SER A 6 -5.68 3.78 5.85
CA SER A 6 -5.38 5.15 6.25
C SER A 6 -4.81 5.95 5.07
N PRO A 7 -5.43 7.09 4.69
CA PRO A 7 -4.88 7.95 3.66
C PRO A 7 -3.50 8.47 4.07
N SER A 8 -2.66 8.78 3.10
CA SER A 8 -1.35 9.40 3.36
C SER A 8 -1.49 10.84 3.88
N GLY A 9 -2.54 11.52 3.45
CA GLY A 9 -2.84 12.89 3.86
C GLY A 9 -4.33 13.17 3.91
N VAL A 10 -4.70 14.08 4.79
CA VAL A 10 -6.06 14.60 4.95
C VAL A 10 -6.08 16.02 4.40
N CYS A 11 -7.02 16.32 3.52
CA CYS A 11 -7.18 17.64 2.94
C CYS A 11 -7.56 18.66 4.04
N VAL A 12 -6.85 19.80 4.09
CA VAL A 12 -7.11 20.83 5.10
C VAL A 12 -8.44 21.54 4.84
N ALA A 13 -8.86 21.64 3.57
CA ALA A 13 -10.08 22.36 3.20
C ALA A 13 -11.37 21.58 3.50
N CYS A 14 -11.43 20.29 3.13
CA CYS A 14 -12.64 19.48 3.33
C CYS A 14 -12.56 18.47 4.48
N GLY A 15 -11.39 18.25 5.05
CA GLY A 15 -11.20 17.26 6.13
C GLY A 15 -11.19 15.80 5.66
N GLU A 16 -11.35 15.53 4.37
CA GLU A 16 -11.33 14.16 3.86
C GLU A 16 -9.93 13.65 3.58
N GLY A 17 -9.76 12.34 3.76
CA GLY A 17 -8.55 11.64 3.34
C GLY A 17 -8.43 11.59 1.83
N ARG A 18 -7.28 12.00 1.29
CA ARG A 18 -7.00 11.86 -0.14
C ARG A 18 -6.89 10.40 -0.52
N ARG A 19 -7.67 10.01 -1.52
CA ARG A 19 -7.71 8.66 -2.07
C ARG A 19 -6.89 8.59 -3.36
N PRO A 20 -6.18 7.48 -3.63
CA PRO A 20 -5.48 7.33 -4.89
C PRO A 20 -6.48 7.28 -6.05
N VAL A 21 -6.19 8.06 -7.08
CA VAL A 21 -6.85 7.97 -8.38
C VAL A 21 -6.09 6.94 -9.20
N VAL A 22 -6.78 5.88 -9.62
CA VAL A 22 -6.16 4.74 -10.29
C VAL A 22 -6.61 4.71 -11.74
N ALA A 23 -5.68 4.81 -12.68
CA ALA A 23 -5.89 4.43 -14.06
C ALA A 23 -5.72 2.91 -14.19
N LYS A 24 -6.69 2.26 -14.79
CA LYS A 24 -6.66 0.83 -15.05
C LYS A 24 -6.48 0.61 -16.54
N GLU A 25 -5.38 -0.03 -16.92
CA GLU A 25 -5.18 -0.53 -18.26
C GLU A 25 -5.53 -2.01 -18.32
N TYR A 26 -6.37 -2.33 -19.29
CA TYR A 26 -6.81 -3.69 -19.53
C TYR A 26 -6.05 -4.22 -20.75
N THR A 27 -5.11 -5.13 -20.52
CA THR A 27 -4.44 -5.83 -21.61
C THR A 27 -5.17 -7.17 -21.79
N PRO A 28 -5.91 -7.36 -22.88
CA PRO A 28 -6.50 -8.67 -23.16
C PRO A 28 -5.37 -9.68 -23.25
N ALA A 29 -5.49 -10.80 -22.54
CA ALA A 29 -4.54 -11.88 -22.63
C ALA A 29 -4.41 -12.33 -24.08
N GLY A 30 -3.18 -12.39 -24.58
CA GLY A 30 -2.82 -12.45 -25.97
C GLY A 30 -3.73 -13.31 -26.84
N GLY A 31 -4.36 -12.66 -27.78
CA GLY A 31 -4.53 -13.20 -29.10
C GLY A 31 -5.56 -14.27 -29.36
N VAL A 32 -6.60 -14.45 -28.55
CA VAL A 32 -7.79 -15.15 -29.06
C VAL A 32 -8.82 -14.07 -29.41
N GLY A 33 -8.74 -13.58 -30.63
CA GLY A 33 -9.76 -12.69 -31.16
C GLY A 33 -11.14 -13.35 -31.06
N ASN A 34 -12.18 -12.52 -31.01
CA ASN A 34 -13.56 -12.95 -30.90
C ASN A 34 -13.99 -13.98 -31.98
N GLU A 35 -13.22 -14.10 -33.05
CA GLU A 35 -13.41 -15.08 -34.12
C GLU A 35 -12.90 -16.49 -33.78
N SER A 36 -11.82 -16.61 -33.00
CA SER A 36 -11.36 -17.93 -32.54
C SER A 36 -12.30 -18.48 -31.47
N TYR A 37 -12.82 -17.63 -30.57
CA TYR A 37 -13.83 -18.04 -29.59
C TYR A 37 -15.12 -18.53 -30.24
N ARG A 38 -15.54 -17.93 -31.37
CA ARG A 38 -16.72 -18.41 -32.13
C ARG A 38 -16.44 -19.75 -32.81
N ARG A 39 -15.25 -19.95 -33.40
CA ARG A 39 -14.88 -21.23 -34.00
C ARG A 39 -14.82 -22.36 -32.96
N ASP A 40 -14.24 -22.08 -31.79
CA ASP A 40 -14.19 -23.07 -30.71
C ASP A 40 -15.56 -23.43 -30.15
N MET A 41 -16.54 -22.50 -30.21
CA MET A 41 -17.94 -22.76 -29.81
C MET A 41 -18.70 -23.60 -30.85
N ASP A 42 -18.41 -23.43 -32.13
CA ASP A 42 -19.04 -24.21 -33.19
C ASP A 42 -18.47 -25.65 -33.18
N ASP A 43 -17.16 -25.82 -33.01
CA ASP A 43 -16.51 -27.12 -32.84
C ASP A 43 -16.97 -27.84 -31.55
N ALA A 44 -17.19 -27.07 -30.43
CA ALA A 44 -17.71 -27.62 -29.18
C ALA A 44 -19.17 -28.10 -29.29
N ARG A 45 -19.94 -27.57 -30.25
CA ARG A 45 -21.29 -28.04 -30.54
C ARG A 45 -21.29 -29.42 -31.21
N ASP A 46 -20.35 -29.66 -32.12
CA ASP A 46 -20.18 -30.94 -32.77
C ASP A 46 -19.66 -32.01 -31.80
N ASP A 47 -18.78 -31.63 -30.84
CA ASP A 47 -18.31 -32.53 -29.78
C ASP A 47 -19.42 -32.89 -28.76
N LEU A 48 -20.38 -32.00 -28.50
CA LEU A 48 -21.55 -32.29 -27.64
C LEU A 48 -22.45 -33.35 -28.25
N VAL A 49 -22.55 -33.40 -29.56
CA VAL A 49 -23.27 -34.45 -30.28
C VAL A 49 -22.55 -35.80 -30.18
N ALA A 50 -21.23 -35.80 -30.05
CA ALA A 50 -20.38 -37.01 -29.88
C ALA A 50 -20.26 -37.46 -28.40
N GLY A 51 -20.91 -36.79 -27.44
CA GLY A 51 -21.05 -37.24 -26.06
C GLY A 51 -19.83 -37.12 -25.15
N ARG A 52 -18.86 -36.26 -25.47
CA ARG A 52 -17.73 -35.94 -24.60
C ARG A 52 -17.31 -34.48 -24.66
N PRO A 53 -17.72 -33.64 -23.69
CA PRO A 53 -17.16 -32.29 -23.61
C PRO A 53 -15.70 -32.36 -23.18
N LYS A 54 -14.77 -31.95 -24.05
CA LYS A 54 -13.37 -31.65 -23.69
C LYS A 54 -13.31 -30.31 -22.97
N PHE A 55 -13.70 -30.28 -21.70
CA PHE A 55 -13.62 -29.08 -20.87
C PHE A 55 -12.19 -28.73 -20.42
N GLN A 56 -11.18 -29.48 -20.88
CA GLN A 56 -9.84 -29.46 -20.28
C GLN A 56 -8.82 -28.54 -20.96
N GLU A 57 -9.17 -27.86 -22.05
CA GLU A 57 -8.21 -27.08 -22.83
C GLU A 57 -8.71 -25.70 -23.26
N MET A 58 -9.68 -25.11 -22.57
CA MET A 58 -9.90 -23.67 -22.74
C MET A 58 -8.78 -22.91 -22.06
N PRO A 59 -7.89 -22.24 -22.81
CA PRO A 59 -7.00 -21.25 -22.22
C PRO A 59 -7.91 -20.12 -21.76
N LEU A 60 -8.30 -20.14 -20.48
CA LEU A 60 -8.87 -18.99 -19.80
C LEU A 60 -7.76 -17.92 -19.81
N GLY A 61 -7.70 -17.19 -20.92
CA GLY A 61 -6.83 -16.05 -21.07
C GLY A 61 -7.12 -15.09 -19.91
N ARG A 62 -6.27 -15.12 -18.91
CA ARG A 62 -6.35 -14.21 -17.78
C ARG A 62 -5.99 -12.85 -18.32
N ALA A 63 -6.97 -11.97 -18.42
CA ALA A 63 -6.70 -10.59 -18.77
C ALA A 63 -5.83 -9.98 -17.67
N ASP A 64 -4.66 -9.48 -18.04
CA ASP A 64 -3.80 -8.74 -17.12
C ASP A 64 -4.33 -7.32 -16.96
N MET A 65 -4.62 -6.95 -15.73
CA MET A 65 -5.06 -5.62 -15.37
C MET A 65 -3.94 -4.91 -14.63
N THR A 66 -3.36 -3.92 -15.27
CA THR A 66 -2.36 -3.03 -14.66
C THR A 66 -3.05 -1.82 -14.09
N ALA A 67 -2.84 -1.58 -12.79
CA ALA A 67 -3.41 -0.44 -12.08
C ALA A 67 -2.28 0.54 -11.72
N THR A 68 -2.30 1.74 -12.29
CA THR A 68 -1.30 2.78 -12.05
C THR A 68 -1.93 3.95 -11.28
N ILE A 69 -1.31 4.38 -10.18
CA ILE A 69 -1.76 5.55 -9.44
C ILE A 69 -1.33 6.80 -10.22
N THR A 70 -2.29 7.57 -10.71
CA THR A 70 -2.07 8.81 -11.47
C THR A 70 -2.12 10.07 -10.62
N GLY A 71 -2.64 9.97 -9.41
CA GLY A 71 -2.73 11.10 -8.48
C GLY A 71 -3.51 10.75 -7.22
N TYR A 72 -3.81 11.77 -6.44
CA TYR A 72 -4.62 11.65 -5.23
C TYR A 72 -5.69 12.74 -5.23
N ALA A 73 -6.93 12.39 -4.91
CA ALA A 73 -8.07 13.29 -4.88
C ALA A 73 -8.86 13.18 -3.58
N CYS A 74 -9.56 14.26 -3.24
CA CYS A 74 -10.59 14.33 -2.19
C CYS A 74 -11.88 14.87 -2.80
N ALA A 75 -12.92 15.12 -2.00
CA ALA A 75 -14.18 15.68 -2.49
C ALA A 75 -14.10 17.16 -2.92
N CYS A 76 -12.99 17.84 -2.65
CA CYS A 76 -12.81 19.22 -3.11
C CYS A 76 -12.70 19.29 -4.62
N PRO A 77 -13.29 20.33 -5.29
CA PRO A 77 -13.05 20.61 -6.68
C PRO A 77 -11.60 21.04 -6.93
N ASP A 78 -10.94 21.63 -5.95
CA ASP A 78 -9.54 22.01 -5.98
C ASP A 78 -8.68 20.92 -5.33
N THR A 79 -7.88 20.24 -6.16
CA THR A 79 -6.95 19.19 -5.72
C THR A 79 -5.61 19.73 -5.22
N THR A 80 -5.37 21.06 -5.31
CA THR A 80 -4.12 21.70 -4.91
C THR A 80 -4.09 22.09 -3.43
N ALA A 81 -5.22 21.99 -2.72
CA ALA A 81 -5.31 22.32 -1.30
C ALA A 81 -4.24 21.56 -0.49
N PRO A 82 -3.61 22.19 0.53
CA PRO A 82 -2.60 21.51 1.34
C PRO A 82 -3.17 20.32 2.11
N THR A 83 -2.32 19.38 2.43
CA THR A 83 -2.69 18.20 3.22
C THR A 83 -1.93 18.17 4.53
N ARG A 84 -2.55 17.63 5.56
CA ARG A 84 -1.91 17.26 6.83
C ARG A 84 -1.80 15.73 6.94
N PRO A 85 -0.84 15.20 7.72
CA PRO A 85 -0.75 13.77 7.99
C PRO A 85 -2.07 13.21 8.56
N ALA A 86 -2.46 12.03 8.12
CA ALA A 86 -3.59 11.32 8.70
C ALA A 86 -3.25 10.81 10.11
N VAL A 87 -4.27 10.63 10.95
CA VAL A 87 -4.12 10.08 12.30
C VAL A 87 -4.52 8.60 12.29
N VAL A 88 -3.69 7.76 12.90
CA VAL A 88 -3.95 6.33 13.12
C VAL A 88 -4.03 6.10 14.63
N LEU A 89 -5.19 5.69 15.10
CA LEU A 89 -5.42 5.35 16.50
C LEU A 89 -5.39 3.84 16.70
N ASP A 90 -4.62 3.39 17.69
CA ASP A 90 -4.61 2.01 18.16
C ASP A 90 -4.98 2.00 19.65
N PRO A 91 -6.21 1.56 20.01
CA PRO A 91 -6.66 1.54 21.39
C PRO A 91 -6.07 0.42 22.24
N PHE A 92 -5.28 -0.49 21.63
CA PHE A 92 -4.61 -1.60 22.29
C PHE A 92 -3.16 -1.71 21.79
N ALA A 93 -2.41 -0.63 21.96
CA ALA A 93 -1.13 -0.43 21.28
C ALA A 93 -0.06 -1.45 21.68
N GLY A 94 -0.14 -2.06 22.86
CA GLY A 94 0.87 -3.00 23.35
C GLY A 94 2.27 -2.38 23.25
N THR A 95 3.15 -3.06 22.54
CA THR A 95 4.52 -2.59 22.30
C THR A 95 4.65 -1.53 21.19
N GLY A 96 3.56 -0.88 20.77
CA GLY A 96 3.57 0.27 19.88
C GLY A 96 3.87 -0.02 18.41
N THR A 97 3.60 -1.23 17.91
CA THR A 97 3.89 -1.57 16.51
C THR A 97 3.10 -0.71 15.52
N VAL A 98 1.80 -0.50 15.77
CA VAL A 98 0.94 0.30 14.89
C VAL A 98 1.33 1.78 14.87
N PRO A 99 1.47 2.48 16.02
CA PRO A 99 1.91 3.87 16.01
C PRO A 99 3.31 4.05 15.44
N ALA A 100 4.26 3.14 15.69
CA ALA A 100 5.58 3.20 15.10
C ALA A 100 5.55 3.09 13.57
N VAL A 101 4.80 2.13 13.02
CA VAL A 101 4.65 1.99 11.56
C VAL A 101 3.89 3.17 10.97
N ALA A 102 2.85 3.68 11.65
CA ALA A 102 2.13 4.87 11.19
C ALA A 102 3.08 6.07 11.05
N HIS A 103 3.93 6.31 12.05
CA HIS A 103 4.93 7.38 12.04
C HIS A 103 5.93 7.22 10.89
N ILE A 104 6.48 6.01 10.69
CA ILE A 104 7.41 5.72 9.59
C ILE A 104 6.77 5.97 8.23
N LEU A 105 5.47 5.71 8.09
CA LEU A 105 4.72 5.94 6.87
C LEU A 105 4.19 7.38 6.73
N GLY A 106 4.66 8.33 7.55
CA GLY A 106 4.29 9.74 7.49
C GLY A 106 2.90 10.07 8.02
N ARG A 107 2.39 9.28 8.96
CA ARG A 107 1.11 9.51 9.64
C ARG A 107 1.35 9.78 11.12
N HIS A 108 0.38 10.39 11.81
CA HIS A 108 0.42 10.51 13.26
C HIS A 108 -0.13 9.24 13.89
N GLY A 109 0.71 8.48 14.58
CA GLY A 109 0.30 7.32 15.37
C GLY A 109 -0.08 7.73 16.79
N ILE A 110 -1.25 7.33 17.25
CA ILE A 110 -1.69 7.45 18.65
C ILE A 110 -1.90 6.03 19.17
N GLY A 111 -1.17 5.65 20.21
CA GLY A 111 -1.32 4.37 20.89
C GLY A 111 -1.86 4.57 22.29
N ILE A 112 -2.81 3.75 22.71
CA ILE A 112 -3.34 3.67 24.06
C ILE A 112 -3.11 2.28 24.59
N ASP A 113 -2.61 2.17 25.82
CA ASP A 113 -2.45 0.89 26.52
C ASP A 113 -2.60 1.09 28.03
N LEU A 114 -3.02 0.04 28.72
CA LEU A 114 -3.15 0.05 30.19
C LEU A 114 -1.81 -0.16 30.89
N SER A 115 -0.85 -0.79 30.24
CA SER A 115 0.46 -1.10 30.81
C SER A 115 1.46 0.03 30.55
N ALA A 116 1.91 0.67 31.61
CA ALA A 116 2.96 1.69 31.55
C ALA A 116 4.28 1.12 31.01
N ASP A 117 4.56 -0.17 31.23
CA ASP A 117 5.77 -0.83 30.72
C ASP A 117 5.71 -1.01 29.21
N TYR A 118 4.55 -1.34 28.66
CA TYR A 118 4.35 -1.41 27.23
C TYR A 118 4.45 -0.04 26.58
N LEU A 119 3.92 0.99 27.22
CA LEU A 119 4.04 2.38 26.67
C LEU A 119 5.50 2.84 26.63
N ARG A 120 6.31 2.55 27.65
CA ARG A 120 7.76 2.85 27.63
C ARG A 120 8.49 2.12 26.50
N LEU A 121 8.15 0.84 26.27
CA LEU A 121 8.72 0.07 25.19
C LEU A 121 8.26 0.58 23.82
N ALA A 122 6.99 0.99 23.71
CA ALA A 122 6.43 1.58 22.50
C ALA A 122 7.14 2.89 22.13
N GLU A 123 7.37 3.76 23.11
CA GLU A 123 8.11 5.03 22.91
C GLU A 123 9.53 4.76 22.41
N TRP A 124 10.25 3.83 23.04
CA TRP A 124 11.58 3.44 22.58
C TRP A 124 11.57 2.93 21.14
N ARG A 125 10.62 2.06 20.79
CA ARG A 125 10.50 1.49 19.44
C ARG A 125 10.12 2.53 18.38
N CYS A 126 9.29 3.51 18.71
CA CYS A 126 8.93 4.58 17.78
C CYS A 126 10.15 5.42 17.37
N ASN A 127 11.14 5.51 18.27
CA ASN A 127 12.37 6.27 18.05
C ASN A 127 13.53 5.41 17.52
N ASP A 128 13.35 4.09 17.34
CA ASP A 128 14.42 3.20 16.87
C ASP A 128 14.68 3.36 15.36
N PRO A 129 15.85 3.87 14.96
CA PRO A 129 16.22 4.03 13.56
C PRO A 129 16.35 2.70 12.82
N GLY A 130 16.64 1.60 13.54
CA GLY A 130 16.72 0.26 12.95
C GLY A 130 15.36 -0.26 12.52
N LEU A 131 14.29 0.00 13.29
CA LEU A 131 12.93 -0.34 12.90
C LEU A 131 12.50 0.45 11.65
N ARG A 132 12.80 1.75 11.61
CA ARG A 132 12.52 2.58 10.44
C ARG A 132 13.21 2.05 9.18
N ALA A 133 14.49 1.75 9.25
CA ALA A 133 15.26 1.20 8.13
C ALA A 133 14.65 -0.13 7.64
N LYS A 134 14.29 -1.02 8.56
CA LYS A 134 13.65 -2.31 8.23
C LYS A 134 12.31 -2.16 7.52
N VAL A 135 11.44 -1.25 7.98
CA VAL A 135 10.12 -1.03 7.37
C VAL A 135 10.26 -0.39 6.00
N LEU A 136 11.16 0.57 5.83
CA LEU A 136 11.42 1.23 4.56
C LEU A 136 12.30 0.41 3.60
N ARG A 137 12.82 -0.73 4.05
CA ARG A 137 13.76 -1.59 3.28
C ARG A 137 14.99 -0.82 2.80
N VAL A 138 15.50 0.07 3.63
CA VAL A 138 16.75 0.80 3.42
C VAL A 138 17.81 0.31 4.39
N ASP A 139 19.06 0.58 4.08
CA ASP A 139 20.17 0.20 4.95
C ASP A 139 20.05 0.91 6.31
N LYS A 140 20.34 0.17 7.37
CA LYS A 140 20.38 0.74 8.71
C LYS A 140 21.50 1.78 8.77
N PRO A 141 21.23 2.98 9.34
CA PRO A 141 22.29 3.96 9.57
C PRO A 141 23.43 3.31 10.35
N LYS A 142 24.66 3.51 9.88
CA LYS A 142 25.84 3.03 10.60
C LYS A 142 25.91 3.73 11.95
N ALA A 143 26.08 2.96 13.03
CA ALA A 143 26.32 3.54 14.32
C ALA A 143 27.65 4.33 14.25
N VAL A 144 27.61 5.60 14.61
CA VAL A 144 28.82 6.40 14.77
C VAL A 144 29.50 5.89 16.02
N PRO A 145 30.80 5.47 15.96
CA PRO A 145 31.53 5.03 17.13
C PRO A 145 31.56 6.14 18.19
N ASP A 146 31.37 5.74 19.45
CA ASP A 146 31.43 6.68 20.57
C ASP A 146 32.78 7.43 20.59
N GLY A 147 32.74 8.78 20.53
CA GLY A 147 33.91 9.61 20.45
C GLY A 147 34.33 10.04 19.03
N GLN A 148 33.65 9.65 17.98
CA GLN A 148 33.88 10.18 16.65
C GLN A 148 33.15 11.52 16.48
N LEU A 149 33.96 12.61 16.39
CA LEU A 149 33.41 13.93 16.06
C LEU A 149 32.88 13.91 14.62
N ASP A 150 31.65 14.40 14.44
CA ASP A 150 31.11 14.63 13.11
C ASP A 150 31.80 15.81 12.45
N ILE A 151 32.77 15.50 11.60
CA ILE A 151 33.63 16.53 10.94
C ILE A 151 32.84 17.27 9.84
N PHE A 152 31.71 16.72 9.41
CA PHE A 152 30.90 17.27 8.31
C PHE A 152 29.54 17.84 8.72
N GLY A 153 29.35 18.07 10.04
CA GLY A 153 28.21 18.79 10.63
C GLY A 153 26.97 18.98 9.75
N GLY A 154 26.42 17.88 9.27
CA GLY A 154 25.18 17.93 8.51
C GLY A 154 24.01 18.16 9.46
N GLU A 155 23.51 19.39 9.53
CA GLU A 155 22.21 19.68 10.15
C GLU A 155 21.17 18.75 9.53
N ALA A 156 20.60 17.88 10.36
CA ALA A 156 19.42 17.11 9.99
C ALA A 156 18.24 18.08 9.86
N ALA A 157 17.82 18.32 8.62
CA ALA A 157 16.59 19.04 8.29
C ALA A 157 15.37 18.15 8.54
#